data_8ad54bba933f2abe029b1a11ae45d81c
#
_entry.id   8ad54bba933f2abe029b1a11ae45d81c
#
_cell.length_a   1.000
_cell.length_b   1.000
_cell.length_c   1.000
_cell.angle_alpha   90.00
_cell.angle_beta   90.00
_cell.angle_gamma   90.00
#
_symmetry.space_group_name_H-M   'P 1'
#
loop_
_entity.id
_entity.type
_entity.pdbx_description
1 polymer ?
#
loop_
_entity_poly.entity_id
_entity_poly.type
_entity_poly.pdbx_seq_one_letter_code
_entity_poly.pdbx_strand_id
1 'polypeptide(L)'
;MKRKTLILLLLSCIAFPFLASCAQGEKTEAAYPVADNGDGTFKNPVIWADVPDLCLTRVDDTYYMVSTTMHMTPGIPVMRSYDLVNWEIISYCYPRLEDRDENALKNGKSDYSWGSWASNIRYDKELKRFFVITACQTTDKSYFFSTDDIENGAWHMNVTEKCYDPGLLFEEGESGNKRWVLYGQQNQHYREIFVDKNTFDVTLGPERLWKETCDHENKAGVWVEGAQSIKVGDYYYLFMIALRDGRTQIVWRGKDVNDPDSWEARRVFFHGQIQDKEGKDVMPSSGIAQGGIVSTPDGNWYALLFQDNGAVGRIPVLIPVQWTEDHWPVLGNQGVAVDEILPMPGNPQKQKTNIVTSDEFNNDAKRLIISDKELGTGVTAGLSVKQINDLFEKANGDWKKYAESIEENEYGYNGSNLKLQWQWNHNPNNNLWSLTDRKGWLRLKSGVLANNIRDARNTLTQRTFGPTSSASTLIDVSQLKDGDVTGIAAFANQYGFVGVTMQQGQKYIIMQRAQKKDDTGGQTMEKVPMEGNKVLLKVDCDFGYDKKDEAYFYYSSDNGKTWDRIGD
;
A
#
# COMPACT_ATOMS: atom_id res chain seq x y z
N MET A 1 69.98 -64.42 -10.47
CA MET A 1 68.74 -63.96 -11.13
C MET A 1 67.73 -63.58 -10.05
N LYS A 2 67.40 -62.31 -9.94
CA LYS A 2 66.19 -61.65 -9.50
C LYS A 2 66.56 -60.19 -9.12
N ARG A 3 66.25 -59.29 -10.00
CA ARG A 3 66.44 -57.81 -9.82
C ARG A 3 65.47 -57.35 -8.72
N LYS A 4 65.97 -56.63 -7.74
CA LYS A 4 65.16 -55.82 -6.79
C LYS A 4 65.19 -54.40 -7.25
N THR A 5 64.03 -53.92 -7.62
CA THR A 5 63.82 -52.52 -7.98
C THR A 5 63.57 -51.72 -6.69
N LEU A 6 64.40 -50.69 -6.49
CA LEU A 6 64.28 -49.71 -5.37
C LEU A 6 63.35 -48.63 -5.80
N ILE A 7 62.22 -48.45 -5.09
CA ILE A 7 61.32 -47.39 -5.28
C ILE A 7 61.66 -46.26 -4.30
N LEU A 8 62.10 -45.13 -4.83
CA LEU A 8 62.33 -43.89 -4.08
C LEU A 8 61.01 -43.19 -3.90
N LEU A 9 60.56 -43.06 -2.66
CA LEU A 9 59.40 -42.19 -2.33
C LEU A 9 59.91 -40.76 -2.16
N LEU A 10 59.55 -39.86 -3.12
CA LEU A 10 59.68 -38.41 -2.96
C LEU A 10 58.45 -37.93 -2.21
N LEU A 11 58.60 -37.46 -0.98
CA LEU A 11 57.61 -36.68 -0.25
C LEU A 11 57.64 -35.23 -0.83
N SER A 12 56.66 -34.91 -1.66
CA SER A 12 56.38 -33.52 -2.01
C SER A 12 55.38 -32.94 -0.99
N CYS A 13 55.87 -32.05 -0.15
CA CYS A 13 55.02 -31.21 0.69
C CYS A 13 54.22 -30.24 -0.22
N ILE A 14 52.98 -30.57 -0.50
CA ILE A 14 52.01 -29.65 -1.10
C ILE A 14 51.39 -28.85 0.06
N ALA A 15 51.84 -27.59 0.20
CA ALA A 15 51.16 -26.60 1.03
C ALA A 15 49.80 -26.27 0.37
N PHE A 16 48.71 -26.77 0.93
CA PHE A 16 47.38 -26.28 0.59
C PHE A 16 47.18 -24.92 1.24
N PRO A 17 46.87 -23.85 0.47
CA PRO A 17 46.37 -22.65 1.08
C PRO A 17 44.98 -22.96 1.63
N PHE A 18 44.80 -22.80 2.92
CA PHE A 18 43.48 -22.70 3.54
C PHE A 18 42.80 -21.45 2.95
N LEU A 19 42.03 -21.66 1.91
CA LEU A 19 40.97 -20.74 1.56
C LEU A 19 39.92 -20.84 2.67
N ALA A 20 39.94 -19.89 3.60
CA ALA A 20 38.82 -19.68 4.48
C ALA A 20 37.64 -19.27 3.58
N SER A 21 36.85 -20.25 3.17
CA SER A 21 35.50 -20.06 2.67
C SER A 21 34.72 -19.44 3.83
N CYS A 22 34.54 -18.13 3.81
CA CYS A 22 33.45 -17.50 4.52
C CYS A 22 32.19 -18.16 3.95
N ALA A 23 31.65 -19.14 4.65
CA ALA A 23 30.28 -19.57 4.45
C ALA A 23 29.41 -18.32 4.69
N GLN A 24 29.05 -17.63 3.61
CA GLN A 24 27.87 -16.80 3.62
C GLN A 24 26.74 -17.77 3.96
N GLY A 25 26.23 -17.67 5.19
CA GLY A 25 25.01 -18.36 5.54
C GLY A 25 23.97 -18.00 4.47
N GLU A 26 23.34 -19.00 3.90
CA GLU A 26 22.18 -18.79 3.04
C GLU A 26 21.26 -17.87 3.81
N LYS A 27 21.07 -16.64 3.29
CA LYS A 27 20.06 -15.74 3.79
C LYS A 27 18.73 -16.44 3.50
N THR A 28 18.11 -17.00 4.53
CA THR A 28 16.73 -17.44 4.41
C THR A 28 15.92 -16.21 4.07
N GLU A 29 15.39 -16.16 2.85
CA GLU A 29 14.39 -15.13 2.50
C GLU A 29 13.29 -15.18 3.55
N ALA A 30 12.90 -14.02 4.05
CA ALA A 30 11.82 -13.91 5.00
C ALA A 30 10.55 -14.53 4.38
N ALA A 31 9.99 -15.54 5.05
CA ALA A 31 8.77 -16.16 4.58
C ALA A 31 7.60 -15.21 4.85
N TYR A 32 6.94 -14.75 3.79
CA TYR A 32 5.66 -14.04 3.91
C TYR A 32 4.52 -15.05 3.93
N PRO A 33 3.43 -14.75 4.64
CA PRO A 33 2.23 -15.55 4.49
C PRO A 33 1.73 -15.40 3.06
N VAL A 34 1.78 -16.49 2.30
CA VAL A 34 1.19 -16.58 0.97
C VAL A 34 -0.18 -17.24 1.11
N ALA A 35 -1.16 -16.67 0.43
CA ALA A 35 -2.51 -17.22 0.42
C ALA A 35 -2.62 -18.49 -0.46
N ASP A 36 -1.78 -18.61 -1.49
CA ASP A 36 -1.69 -19.79 -2.35
C ASP A 36 -1.08 -20.97 -1.58
N ASN A 37 -1.86 -22.04 -1.40
CA ASN A 37 -1.43 -23.25 -0.70
C ASN A 37 -0.51 -24.15 -1.56
N GLY A 38 -0.38 -23.86 -2.87
CA GLY A 38 0.45 -24.64 -3.80
C GLY A 38 -0.15 -25.99 -4.23
N ASP A 39 -1.37 -26.28 -3.84
CA ASP A 39 -2.12 -27.50 -4.16
C ASP A 39 -3.36 -27.28 -5.04
N GLY A 40 -3.50 -26.07 -5.61
CA GLY A 40 -4.65 -25.64 -6.39
C GLY A 40 -5.74 -24.98 -5.54
N THR A 41 -5.47 -24.71 -4.27
CA THR A 41 -6.35 -23.96 -3.38
C THR A 41 -5.65 -22.71 -2.84
N PHE A 42 -6.46 -21.78 -2.32
CA PHE A 42 -5.95 -20.64 -1.58
C PHE A 42 -6.67 -20.51 -0.23
N LYS A 43 -6.05 -19.76 0.67
CA LYS A 43 -6.56 -19.47 2.01
C LYS A 43 -6.88 -17.99 2.17
N ASN A 44 -8.11 -17.68 2.63
CA ASN A 44 -8.48 -16.33 3.04
C ASN A 44 -7.91 -15.94 4.43
N PRO A 45 -7.54 -14.66 4.65
CA PRO A 45 -7.55 -13.55 3.68
C PRO A 45 -6.44 -13.69 2.63
N VAL A 46 -6.69 -13.22 1.39
CA VAL A 46 -5.70 -13.32 0.31
C VAL A 46 -4.51 -12.41 0.49
N ILE A 47 -4.68 -11.31 1.21
CA ILE A 47 -3.60 -10.43 1.65
C ILE A 47 -3.78 -10.19 3.14
N TRP A 48 -2.83 -10.68 3.94
CA TRP A 48 -2.87 -10.42 5.38
C TRP A 48 -2.02 -9.20 5.75
N ALA A 49 -2.33 -8.07 5.11
CA ALA A 49 -1.72 -6.77 5.38
C ALA A 49 -2.71 -5.66 5.04
N ASP A 50 -2.44 -4.44 5.49
CA ASP A 50 -3.31 -3.29 5.28
C ASP A 50 -3.42 -2.89 3.80
N VAL A 51 -4.59 -3.13 3.21
CA VAL A 51 -4.98 -2.68 1.88
C VAL A 51 -6.40 -2.12 1.97
N PRO A 52 -6.55 -0.93 2.55
CA PRO A 52 -7.88 -0.38 2.85
C PRO A 52 -8.58 0.17 1.61
N ASP A 53 -9.93 0.13 1.63
CA ASP A 53 -10.80 0.75 0.64
C ASP A 53 -10.43 0.38 -0.80
N LEU A 54 -10.08 -0.89 -1.00
CA LEU A 54 -9.58 -1.38 -2.27
C LEU A 54 -10.61 -1.27 -3.40
N CYS A 55 -10.13 -0.97 -4.59
CA CYS A 55 -10.88 -1.05 -5.84
C CYS A 55 -10.08 -1.80 -6.88
N LEU A 56 -10.74 -2.68 -7.63
CA LEU A 56 -10.11 -3.47 -8.67
C LEU A 56 -10.77 -3.33 -10.03
N THR A 57 -10.00 -3.56 -11.07
CA THR A 57 -10.46 -3.67 -12.46
C THR A 57 -9.67 -4.75 -13.18
N ARG A 58 -10.23 -5.32 -14.24
CA ARG A 58 -9.56 -6.29 -15.10
C ARG A 58 -9.37 -5.71 -16.49
N VAL A 59 -8.18 -5.91 -17.04
CA VAL A 59 -7.88 -5.65 -18.45
C VAL A 59 -7.28 -6.93 -19.03
N ASP A 60 -7.95 -7.50 -19.99
CA ASP A 60 -7.64 -8.82 -20.54
C ASP A 60 -7.53 -9.90 -19.44
N ASP A 61 -6.35 -10.48 -19.24
CA ASP A 61 -6.08 -11.52 -18.24
C ASP A 61 -5.40 -10.98 -16.97
N THR A 62 -5.33 -9.67 -16.82
CA THR A 62 -4.62 -9.02 -15.71
C THR A 62 -5.56 -8.21 -14.84
N TYR A 63 -5.43 -8.38 -13.53
CA TYR A 63 -6.17 -7.63 -12.54
C TYR A 63 -5.29 -6.53 -11.95
N TYR A 64 -5.87 -5.35 -11.81
CA TYR A 64 -5.23 -4.19 -11.19
C TYR A 64 -6.06 -3.71 -10.01
N MET A 65 -5.40 -3.34 -8.94
CA MET A 65 -6.03 -2.87 -7.71
C MET A 65 -5.34 -1.61 -7.21
N VAL A 66 -6.13 -0.69 -6.67
CA VAL A 66 -5.67 0.49 -5.94
C VAL A 66 -6.25 0.50 -4.54
N SER A 67 -5.63 1.22 -3.61
CA SER A 67 -6.12 1.33 -2.23
C SER A 67 -5.77 2.69 -1.61
N THR A 68 -6.43 3.00 -0.50
CA THR A 68 -6.15 4.16 0.35
C THR A 68 -4.68 4.21 0.79
N THR A 69 -4.12 5.40 0.85
CA THR A 69 -2.76 5.65 1.38
C THR A 69 -2.72 6.66 2.51
N MET A 70 -3.76 7.47 2.67
CA MET A 70 -3.77 8.58 3.62
C MET A 70 -2.59 9.54 3.39
N HIS A 71 -1.80 9.81 4.42
CA HIS A 71 -0.65 10.72 4.41
C HIS A 71 0.66 10.09 3.90
N MET A 72 0.65 8.77 3.64
CA MET A 72 1.86 8.06 3.22
C MET A 72 2.25 8.42 1.79
N THR A 73 3.56 8.50 1.54
CA THR A 73 4.15 8.90 0.26
C THR A 73 5.21 7.89 -0.19
N PRO A 74 5.22 7.41 -1.42
CA PRO A 74 4.30 7.68 -2.54
C PRO A 74 2.89 7.18 -2.29
N GLY A 75 1.90 7.71 -3.00
CA GLY A 75 0.51 7.40 -2.74
C GLY A 75 -0.25 6.76 -3.88
N ILE A 76 -1.33 6.10 -3.50
CA ILE A 76 -2.17 5.21 -4.28
C ILE A 76 -1.32 4.11 -4.91
N PRO A 77 -1.00 3.04 -4.13
CA PRO A 77 -0.31 1.89 -4.68
C PRO A 77 -1.15 1.25 -5.76
N VAL A 78 -0.53 0.95 -6.88
CA VAL A 78 -1.09 0.12 -7.94
C VAL A 78 -0.55 -1.28 -7.76
N MET A 79 -1.44 -2.22 -7.55
CA MET A 79 -1.13 -3.62 -7.39
C MET A 79 -1.62 -4.40 -8.61
N ARG A 80 -0.93 -5.48 -8.95
CA ARG A 80 -1.28 -6.38 -10.05
C ARG A 80 -1.39 -7.81 -9.57
N SER A 81 -2.33 -8.55 -10.17
CA SER A 81 -2.45 -10.00 -10.02
C SER A 81 -2.87 -10.63 -11.36
N TYR A 82 -2.52 -11.90 -11.54
CA TYR A 82 -2.98 -12.72 -12.67
C TYR A 82 -4.02 -13.77 -12.23
N ASP A 83 -4.25 -13.90 -10.92
CA ASP A 83 -5.08 -14.96 -10.33
C ASP A 83 -5.96 -14.48 -9.15
N LEU A 84 -6.00 -13.19 -8.85
CA LEU A 84 -6.74 -12.58 -7.72
C LEU A 84 -6.22 -12.96 -6.31
N VAL A 85 -5.28 -13.88 -6.20
CA VAL A 85 -4.73 -14.38 -4.93
C VAL A 85 -3.33 -13.83 -4.68
N ASN A 86 -2.47 -13.89 -5.68
CA ASN A 86 -1.10 -13.42 -5.62
C ASN A 86 -1.01 -11.98 -6.13
N TRP A 87 -0.62 -11.05 -5.26
CA TRP A 87 -0.58 -9.61 -5.57
C TRP A 87 0.81 -9.03 -5.41
N GLU A 88 1.20 -8.13 -6.30
CA GLU A 88 2.46 -7.38 -6.23
C GLU A 88 2.22 -5.88 -6.45
N ILE A 89 3.00 -5.04 -5.79
CA ILE A 89 3.01 -3.59 -6.06
C ILE A 89 3.85 -3.34 -7.31
N ILE A 90 3.28 -2.69 -8.32
CA ILE A 90 3.95 -2.42 -9.60
C ILE A 90 4.27 -0.94 -9.83
N SER A 91 3.50 -0.04 -9.23
CA SER A 91 3.70 1.40 -9.33
C SER A 91 2.89 2.16 -8.27
N TYR A 92 2.95 3.48 -8.34
CA TYR A 92 2.13 4.42 -7.56
C TYR A 92 1.62 5.53 -8.47
N CYS A 93 0.44 6.06 -8.19
CA CYS A 93 -0.14 7.15 -8.99
C CYS A 93 0.64 8.45 -8.84
N TYR A 94 1.24 8.67 -7.67
CA TYR A 94 2.04 9.87 -7.41
C TYR A 94 3.14 9.60 -6.39
N PRO A 95 4.29 10.26 -6.52
CA PRO A 95 5.34 10.22 -5.51
C PRO A 95 5.09 11.22 -4.38
N ARG A 96 4.31 12.28 -4.66
CA ARG A 96 3.94 13.37 -3.76
C ARG A 96 2.66 14.00 -4.30
N LEU A 97 1.62 14.11 -3.47
CA LEU A 97 0.34 14.67 -3.90
C LEU A 97 0.37 16.19 -3.93
N GLU A 98 0.79 16.81 -2.85
CA GLU A 98 0.80 18.25 -2.63
C GLU A 98 2.07 18.70 -1.88
N ASP A 99 2.33 20.00 -1.89
CA ASP A 99 3.54 20.63 -1.34
C ASP A 99 3.20 21.59 -0.20
N ARG A 100 2.36 21.13 0.73
CA ARG A 100 1.86 21.89 1.87
C ARG A 100 2.63 21.54 3.14
N ASP A 101 2.54 22.41 4.14
CA ASP A 101 3.14 22.20 5.45
C ASP A 101 2.67 20.89 6.09
N GLU A 102 1.36 20.61 6.00
CA GLU A 102 0.74 19.41 6.55
C GLU A 102 1.32 18.13 5.93
N ASN A 103 1.53 18.14 4.61
CA ASN A 103 2.09 17.00 3.88
C ASN A 103 3.58 16.78 4.15
N ALA A 104 4.28 17.79 4.66
CA ALA A 104 5.74 17.78 4.86
C ALA A 104 6.17 17.87 6.33
N LEU A 105 5.24 17.77 7.28
CA LEU A 105 5.49 17.92 8.71
C LEU A 105 6.23 19.21 9.05
N LYS A 106 5.86 20.32 8.40
CA LYS A 106 6.44 21.64 8.59
C LYS A 106 5.59 22.50 9.52
N ASN A 107 6.24 23.41 10.24
CA ASN A 107 5.57 24.41 11.09
C ASN A 107 4.60 23.80 12.13
N GLY A 108 4.88 22.60 12.61
CA GLY A 108 4.05 21.89 13.58
C GLY A 108 2.72 21.38 13.01
N LYS A 109 2.58 21.32 11.69
CA LYS A 109 1.40 20.80 11.02
C LYS A 109 1.62 19.36 10.56
N SER A 110 0.54 18.58 10.46
CA SER A 110 0.54 17.18 10.05
C SER A 110 -0.81 16.82 9.43
N ASP A 111 -0.80 15.96 8.42
CA ASP A 111 -2.00 15.32 7.89
C ASP A 111 -2.06 13.82 8.20
N TYR A 112 -1.47 13.41 9.32
CA TYR A 112 -1.52 12.04 9.79
C TYR A 112 -2.95 11.50 9.85
N SER A 113 -3.21 10.38 9.19
CA SER A 113 -4.54 9.78 8.95
C SER A 113 -5.46 10.58 8.02
N TRP A 114 -5.02 11.71 7.48
CA TRP A 114 -5.67 12.48 6.42
C TRP A 114 -4.99 12.19 5.07
N GLY A 115 -5.08 13.08 4.10
CA GLY A 115 -4.50 12.85 2.77
C GLY A 115 -5.44 12.08 1.85
N SER A 116 -4.92 11.14 1.06
CA SER A 116 -5.69 10.37 0.06
C SER A 116 -6.46 9.23 0.70
N TRP A 117 -7.78 9.33 0.68
CA TRP A 117 -8.67 8.28 1.17
C TRP A 117 -9.08 7.32 0.06
N ALA A 118 -10.29 6.77 0.09
CA ALA A 118 -10.71 5.76 -0.87
C ALA A 118 -10.40 6.16 -2.32
N SER A 119 -9.84 5.19 -3.04
CA SER A 119 -9.44 5.36 -4.44
C SER A 119 -10.18 4.38 -5.32
N ASN A 120 -10.44 4.79 -6.56
CA ASN A 120 -11.14 3.95 -7.53
C ASN A 120 -10.39 3.91 -8.85
N ILE A 121 -10.34 2.74 -9.49
CA ILE A 121 -9.65 2.53 -10.77
C ILE A 121 -10.60 1.98 -11.83
N ARG A 122 -10.51 2.52 -13.06
CA ARG A 122 -11.17 1.95 -14.24
C ARG A 122 -10.27 2.09 -15.46
N TYR A 123 -10.42 1.17 -16.39
CA TYR A 123 -9.79 1.24 -17.72
C TYR A 123 -10.81 1.72 -18.75
N ASP A 124 -10.43 2.73 -19.49
CA ASP A 124 -11.22 3.26 -20.60
C ASP A 124 -10.73 2.67 -21.91
N LYS A 125 -11.53 1.82 -22.54
CA LYS A 125 -11.17 1.13 -23.79
C LYS A 125 -11.09 2.07 -24.99
N GLU A 126 -11.91 3.14 -25.03
CA GLU A 126 -11.88 4.14 -26.09
C GLU A 126 -10.55 4.91 -26.08
N LEU A 127 -10.16 5.37 -24.89
CA LEU A 127 -8.95 6.16 -24.71
C LEU A 127 -7.70 5.29 -24.48
N LYS A 128 -7.89 3.97 -24.29
CA LYS A 128 -6.83 3.00 -23.95
C LYS A 128 -6.00 3.45 -22.76
N ARG A 129 -6.67 3.96 -21.70
CA ARG A 129 -6.03 4.53 -20.52
C ARG A 129 -6.70 4.05 -19.24
N PHE A 130 -5.88 3.91 -18.22
CA PHE A 130 -6.36 3.76 -16.86
C PHE A 130 -6.69 5.14 -16.29
N PHE A 131 -7.76 5.21 -15.53
CA PHE A 131 -8.14 6.36 -14.72
C PHE A 131 -8.25 5.92 -13.27
N VAL A 132 -7.64 6.71 -12.39
CA VAL A 132 -7.75 6.55 -10.94
C VAL A 132 -8.26 7.86 -10.36
N ILE A 133 -9.17 7.79 -9.41
CA ILE A 133 -9.63 8.94 -8.63
C ILE A 133 -9.43 8.68 -7.15
N THR A 134 -9.08 9.71 -6.40
CA THR A 134 -9.10 9.72 -4.92
C THR A 134 -9.65 11.02 -4.39
N ALA A 135 -10.25 10.98 -3.20
CA ALA A 135 -10.60 12.16 -2.43
C ALA A 135 -9.49 12.44 -1.40
N CYS A 136 -8.95 13.65 -1.40
CA CYS A 136 -7.97 14.06 -0.41
C CYS A 136 -8.63 14.89 0.68
N GLN A 137 -8.55 14.41 1.91
CA GLN A 137 -9.20 15.06 3.06
C GLN A 137 -8.45 16.32 3.51
N THR A 138 -7.14 16.38 3.30
CA THR A 138 -6.31 17.52 3.68
C THR A 138 -6.57 18.75 2.79
N THR A 139 -6.79 18.53 1.49
CA THR A 139 -6.95 19.61 0.50
C THR A 139 -8.40 19.92 0.17
N ASP A 140 -9.34 19.07 0.61
CA ASP A 140 -10.76 19.13 0.25
C ASP A 140 -11.00 19.10 -1.28
N LYS A 141 -10.20 18.28 -1.98
CA LYS A 141 -10.22 18.09 -3.43
C LYS A 141 -10.25 16.63 -3.81
N SER A 142 -10.62 16.35 -5.06
CA SER A 142 -10.36 15.07 -5.70
C SER A 142 -9.28 15.20 -6.77
N TYR A 143 -8.51 14.15 -6.91
CA TYR A 143 -7.41 14.05 -7.85
C TYR A 143 -7.68 12.88 -8.79
N PHE A 144 -7.71 13.19 -10.09
CA PHE A 144 -7.73 12.19 -11.14
C PHE A 144 -6.32 11.96 -11.64
N PHE A 145 -5.99 10.71 -11.81
CA PHE A 145 -4.74 10.27 -12.43
C PHE A 145 -5.07 9.43 -13.64
N SER A 146 -4.34 9.61 -14.74
CA SER A 146 -4.51 8.74 -15.90
C SER A 146 -3.18 8.37 -16.54
N THR A 147 -3.08 7.15 -17.06
CA THR A 147 -1.91 6.65 -17.78
C THR A 147 -2.31 5.59 -18.82
N ASP A 148 -1.55 5.51 -19.89
CA ASP A 148 -1.62 4.42 -20.88
C ASP A 148 -0.61 3.30 -20.61
N ASP A 149 0.33 3.53 -19.68
CA ASP A 149 1.30 2.52 -19.23
C ASP A 149 1.29 2.47 -17.68
N ILE A 150 0.44 1.61 -17.13
CA ILE A 150 0.22 1.50 -15.69
C ILE A 150 1.44 1.00 -14.90
N GLU A 151 2.37 0.33 -15.59
CA GLU A 151 3.56 -0.23 -14.95
C GLU A 151 4.77 0.70 -15.01
N ASN A 152 4.86 1.53 -16.04
CA ASN A 152 6.08 2.30 -16.32
C ASN A 152 5.81 3.74 -16.75
N GLY A 153 4.58 4.07 -17.10
CA GLY A 153 4.23 5.39 -17.61
C GLY A 153 4.16 6.45 -16.53
N ALA A 154 4.28 7.70 -16.94
CA ALA A 154 3.94 8.82 -16.11
C ALA A 154 2.41 8.89 -15.93
N TRP A 155 1.99 9.34 -14.76
CA TRP A 155 0.60 9.61 -14.50
C TRP A 155 0.29 11.08 -14.76
N HIS A 156 -0.68 11.33 -15.64
CA HIS A 156 -1.26 12.66 -15.78
C HIS A 156 -2.17 12.93 -14.59
N MET A 157 -1.97 14.05 -13.90
CA MET A 157 -2.74 14.44 -12.72
C MET A 157 -3.63 15.63 -13.03
N ASN A 158 -4.89 15.55 -12.64
CA ASN A 158 -5.87 16.62 -12.79
C ASN A 158 -6.67 16.79 -11.48
N VAL A 159 -6.93 18.01 -11.05
CA VAL A 159 -7.59 18.33 -9.78
C VAL A 159 -9.00 18.83 -10.01
N THR A 160 -9.95 18.29 -9.25
CA THR A 160 -11.37 18.68 -9.35
C THR A 160 -11.96 19.01 -7.97
N GLU A 161 -13.24 19.37 -7.93
CA GLU A 161 -14.00 19.42 -6.70
C GLU A 161 -14.04 18.04 -6.04
N LYS A 162 -14.20 18.03 -4.71
CA LYS A 162 -14.19 16.81 -3.91
C LYS A 162 -15.37 15.91 -4.23
N CYS A 163 -15.09 14.67 -4.53
CA CYS A 163 -16.02 13.55 -4.61
C CYS A 163 -15.64 12.57 -3.49
N TYR A 164 -16.39 12.53 -2.41
CA TYR A 164 -16.09 11.67 -1.25
C TYR A 164 -16.34 10.19 -1.59
N ASP A 165 -15.38 9.31 -1.30
CA ASP A 165 -15.44 7.87 -1.57
C ASP A 165 -15.91 7.54 -3.00
N PRO A 166 -15.18 8.02 -4.02
CA PRO A 166 -15.65 8.02 -5.39
C PRO A 166 -15.65 6.64 -6.04
N GLY A 167 -16.70 6.32 -6.80
CA GLY A 167 -16.81 5.16 -7.68
C GLY A 167 -16.88 5.58 -9.15
N LEU A 168 -15.93 5.15 -9.97
CA LEU A 168 -15.94 5.39 -11.42
C LEU A 168 -16.83 4.38 -12.12
N LEU A 169 -17.69 4.84 -13.00
CA LEU A 169 -18.53 4.03 -13.89
C LEU A 169 -18.28 4.44 -15.33
N PHE A 170 -17.74 3.53 -16.11
CA PHE A 170 -17.51 3.74 -17.56
C PHE A 170 -18.37 2.79 -18.36
N GLU A 171 -19.08 3.32 -19.35
CA GLU A 171 -19.91 2.59 -20.27
C GLU A 171 -19.41 2.78 -21.69
N GLU A 172 -19.18 1.66 -22.38
CA GLU A 172 -18.85 1.67 -23.81
C GLU A 172 -20.12 1.97 -24.62
N GLY A 173 -20.05 2.88 -25.57
CA GLY A 173 -21.15 3.24 -26.45
C GLY A 173 -20.71 3.45 -27.88
N GLU A 174 -21.59 3.17 -28.86
CA GLU A 174 -21.33 3.37 -30.29
C GLU A 174 -21.00 4.84 -30.65
N SER A 175 -21.54 5.79 -29.88
CA SER A 175 -21.30 7.22 -30.06
C SER A 175 -20.17 7.79 -29.18
N GLY A 176 -19.39 6.93 -28.52
CA GLY A 176 -18.36 7.25 -27.55
C GLY A 176 -18.73 6.80 -26.13
N ASN A 177 -17.72 6.68 -25.30
CA ASN A 177 -17.93 6.22 -23.94
C ASN A 177 -18.61 7.29 -23.08
N LYS A 178 -19.55 6.84 -22.25
CA LYS A 178 -20.11 7.63 -21.16
C LYS A 178 -19.35 7.32 -19.87
N ARG A 179 -19.12 8.34 -19.07
CA ARG A 179 -18.33 8.25 -17.84
C ARG A 179 -19.02 9.03 -16.73
N TRP A 180 -19.09 8.40 -15.56
CA TRP A 180 -19.64 9.02 -14.36
C TRP A 180 -18.75 8.76 -13.15
N VAL A 181 -18.84 9.64 -12.17
CA VAL A 181 -18.41 9.41 -10.81
C VAL A 181 -19.65 9.42 -9.90
N LEU A 182 -19.83 8.34 -9.13
CA LEU A 182 -20.82 8.22 -8.08
C LEU A 182 -20.09 8.33 -6.74
N TYR A 183 -20.58 9.13 -5.80
CA TYR A 183 -19.83 9.43 -4.59
C TYR A 183 -20.75 9.93 -3.48
N GLY A 184 -20.26 9.89 -2.25
CA GLY A 184 -20.92 10.47 -1.10
C GLY A 184 -20.83 9.63 0.16
N GLN A 185 -21.23 10.24 1.25
CA GLN A 185 -21.43 9.62 2.53
C GLN A 185 -22.86 9.91 2.98
N GLN A 186 -23.66 8.89 3.25
CA GLN A 186 -25.11 8.96 3.45
C GLN A 186 -25.85 9.33 2.16
N ASN A 187 -25.83 10.60 1.74
CA ASN A 187 -26.39 11.01 0.47
C ASN A 187 -25.42 10.69 -0.66
N GLN A 188 -25.91 10.01 -1.67
CA GLN A 188 -25.12 9.66 -2.84
C GLN A 188 -25.40 10.65 -3.96
N HIS A 189 -24.33 11.10 -4.59
CA HIS A 189 -24.34 12.05 -5.69
C HIS A 189 -23.70 11.44 -6.92
N TYR A 190 -23.94 12.03 -8.08
CA TYR A 190 -23.23 11.66 -9.30
C TYR A 190 -22.93 12.88 -10.16
N ARG A 191 -21.90 12.76 -10.98
CA ARG A 191 -21.51 13.72 -12.03
C ARG A 191 -21.07 12.98 -13.27
N GLU A 192 -21.35 13.54 -14.43
CA GLU A 192 -20.71 13.11 -15.67
C GLU A 192 -19.24 13.52 -15.66
N ILE A 193 -18.41 12.70 -16.29
CA ILE A 193 -16.97 12.94 -16.48
C ILE A 193 -16.73 13.21 -17.95
N PHE A 194 -16.16 14.35 -18.27
CA PHE A 194 -15.70 14.72 -19.60
C PHE A 194 -14.19 14.68 -19.64
N VAL A 195 -13.62 14.03 -20.63
CA VAL A 195 -12.17 13.89 -20.81
C VAL A 195 -11.76 14.55 -22.11
N ASP A 196 -10.85 15.51 -22.06
CA ASP A 196 -10.24 16.05 -23.26
C ASP A 196 -9.32 14.97 -23.88
N LYS A 197 -9.57 14.60 -25.14
CA LYS A 197 -8.84 13.51 -25.82
C LYS A 197 -7.39 13.83 -26.16
N ASN A 198 -6.98 15.10 -26.09
CA ASN A 198 -5.62 15.53 -26.40
C ASN A 198 -4.78 15.74 -25.13
N THR A 199 -5.37 16.32 -24.08
CA THR A 199 -4.67 16.63 -22.82
C THR A 199 -4.94 15.61 -21.71
N PHE A 200 -6.03 14.82 -21.86
CA PHE A 200 -6.55 13.90 -20.83
C PHE A 200 -7.02 14.61 -19.55
N ASP A 201 -7.21 15.92 -19.61
CA ASP A 201 -7.80 16.67 -18.51
C ASP A 201 -9.26 16.26 -18.30
N VAL A 202 -9.63 16.13 -17.04
CA VAL A 202 -10.96 15.76 -16.59
C VAL A 202 -11.73 17.01 -16.17
N THR A 203 -12.96 17.12 -16.64
CA THR A 203 -13.95 18.11 -16.20
C THR A 203 -15.18 17.38 -15.68
N LEU A 204 -15.70 17.82 -14.55
CA LEU A 204 -16.92 17.27 -13.96
C LEU A 204 -18.13 18.10 -14.38
N GLY A 205 -19.20 17.42 -14.79
CA GLY A 205 -20.52 18.00 -15.01
C GLY A 205 -21.16 18.49 -13.70
N PRO A 206 -22.37 19.05 -13.77
CA PRO A 206 -23.10 19.48 -12.59
C PRO A 206 -23.32 18.33 -11.60
N GLU A 207 -23.19 18.65 -10.30
CA GLU A 207 -23.57 17.72 -9.26
C GLU A 207 -25.07 17.46 -9.26
N ARG A 208 -25.44 16.20 -9.15
CA ARG A 208 -26.83 15.77 -9.02
C ARG A 208 -26.95 14.82 -7.84
N LEU A 209 -27.99 15.01 -7.04
CA LEU A 209 -28.36 14.08 -6.00
C LEU A 209 -28.85 12.78 -6.65
N TRP A 210 -28.26 11.66 -6.27
CA TRP A 210 -28.63 10.35 -6.80
C TRP A 210 -29.60 9.62 -5.88
N LYS A 211 -29.23 9.45 -4.61
CA LYS A 211 -30.08 8.84 -3.56
C LYS A 211 -29.86 9.50 -2.21
N GLU A 212 -30.95 9.69 -1.48
CA GLU A 212 -30.88 9.97 -0.06
C GLU A 212 -30.83 8.65 0.70
N THR A 213 -30.00 8.55 1.67
CA THR A 213 -29.82 7.46 2.61
C THR A 213 -30.09 6.05 2.15
N CYS A 214 -29.21 5.20 2.45
CA CYS A 214 -29.31 4.04 1.88
C CYS A 214 -28.97 2.71 2.42
N ASP A 215 -29.77 2.10 3.22
CA ASP A 215 -29.91 0.68 3.11
C ASP A 215 -31.13 0.35 2.22
N HIS A 216 -31.22 -0.91 1.79
CA HIS A 216 -32.32 -1.41 0.99
C HIS A 216 -33.70 -1.29 1.68
N GLU A 217 -33.72 -1.00 2.97
CA GLU A 217 -34.90 -0.80 3.77
C GLU A 217 -35.24 0.68 3.96
N ASN A 218 -34.49 1.60 3.31
CA ASN A 218 -34.62 3.05 3.43
C ASN A 218 -34.63 3.54 4.89
N LYS A 219 -33.86 2.88 5.76
CA LYS A 219 -33.77 3.29 7.16
C LYS A 219 -32.89 4.52 7.27
N ALA A 220 -33.49 5.63 7.64
CA ALA A 220 -32.81 6.86 7.95
C ALA A 220 -31.67 6.64 8.98
N GLY A 221 -30.51 7.25 8.74
CA GLY A 221 -29.37 7.22 9.65
C GLY A 221 -28.41 6.03 9.50
N VAL A 222 -28.52 5.24 8.43
CA VAL A 222 -27.48 4.28 8.05
C VAL A 222 -26.41 4.99 7.24
N TRP A 223 -25.17 4.86 7.67
CA TRP A 223 -24.03 5.41 6.94
C TRP A 223 -23.66 4.45 5.81
N VAL A 224 -23.73 4.96 4.58
CA VAL A 224 -23.41 4.22 3.36
C VAL A 224 -22.36 4.99 2.60
N GLU A 225 -21.24 4.33 2.31
CA GLU A 225 -20.11 4.92 1.61
C GLU A 225 -19.35 3.88 0.80
N GLY A 226 -18.20 4.24 0.23
CA GLY A 226 -17.32 3.29 -0.45
C GLY A 226 -17.83 2.83 -1.81
N ALA A 227 -18.29 3.75 -2.64
CA ALA A 227 -18.88 3.47 -3.95
C ALA A 227 -17.94 2.70 -4.89
N GLN A 228 -18.41 1.55 -5.39
CA GLN A 228 -17.75 0.74 -6.41
C GLN A 228 -18.76 0.37 -7.48
N SER A 229 -18.60 0.85 -8.70
CA SER A 229 -19.60 0.70 -9.74
C SER A 229 -19.11 -0.14 -10.92
N ILE A 230 -20.00 -0.94 -11.49
CA ILE A 230 -19.73 -1.78 -12.67
C ILE A 230 -21.00 -1.95 -13.49
N LYS A 231 -20.86 -2.10 -14.82
CA LYS A 231 -21.94 -2.54 -15.70
C LYS A 231 -21.80 -4.03 -15.99
N VAL A 232 -22.88 -4.79 -15.78
CA VAL A 232 -22.93 -6.22 -16.11
C VAL A 232 -24.25 -6.48 -16.85
N GLY A 233 -24.12 -6.90 -18.11
CA GLY A 233 -25.27 -7.04 -19.00
C GLY A 233 -26.03 -5.71 -19.15
N ASP A 234 -27.33 -5.74 -18.92
CA ASP A 234 -28.21 -4.56 -19.03
C ASP A 234 -28.26 -3.71 -17.78
N TYR A 235 -27.56 -4.10 -16.71
CA TYR A 235 -27.65 -3.43 -15.42
C TYR A 235 -26.36 -2.75 -15.02
N TYR A 236 -26.50 -1.58 -14.39
CA TYR A 236 -25.46 -0.95 -13.58
C TYR A 236 -25.61 -1.44 -12.14
N TYR A 237 -24.49 -1.69 -11.50
CA TYR A 237 -24.40 -2.09 -10.10
C TYR A 237 -23.50 -1.09 -9.36
N LEU A 238 -23.97 -0.68 -8.18
CA LEU A 238 -23.20 0.15 -7.26
C LEU A 238 -23.08 -0.59 -5.94
N PHE A 239 -21.86 -1.03 -5.65
CA PHE A 239 -21.50 -1.70 -4.41
C PHE A 239 -21.11 -0.65 -3.38
N MET A 240 -21.64 -0.75 -2.16
CA MET A 240 -21.36 0.17 -1.06
C MET A 240 -21.36 -0.58 0.26
N ILE A 241 -20.67 -0.01 1.25
CA ILE A 241 -20.71 -0.51 2.63
C ILE A 241 -21.76 0.24 3.43
N ALA A 242 -22.51 -0.49 4.26
CA ALA A 242 -23.30 0.06 5.35
C ALA A 242 -22.61 -0.22 6.69
N LEU A 243 -22.45 0.82 7.51
CA LEU A 243 -21.66 0.79 8.74
C LEU A 243 -22.48 0.65 10.03
N ARG A 244 -23.80 0.60 9.91
CA ARG A 244 -24.66 0.44 11.10
C ARG A 244 -24.76 -1.03 11.49
N ASP A 245 -24.65 -1.30 12.78
CA ASP A 245 -24.76 -2.64 13.37
C ASP A 245 -23.74 -3.66 12.82
N GLY A 246 -22.54 -3.19 12.48
CA GLY A 246 -21.50 -3.96 11.81
C GLY A 246 -21.33 -3.59 10.34
N ARG A 247 -20.51 -4.32 9.63
CA ARG A 247 -20.21 -4.09 8.22
C ARG A 247 -21.10 -4.97 7.34
N THR A 248 -21.82 -4.37 6.40
CA THR A 248 -22.68 -5.06 5.45
C THR A 248 -22.44 -4.54 4.04
N GLN A 249 -22.25 -5.43 3.07
CA GLN A 249 -22.18 -5.07 1.66
C GLN A 249 -23.59 -4.92 1.12
N ILE A 250 -23.89 -3.73 0.61
CA ILE A 250 -25.12 -3.39 -0.10
C ILE A 250 -24.81 -3.25 -1.58
N VAL A 251 -25.74 -3.62 -2.43
CA VAL A 251 -25.68 -3.39 -3.88
C VAL A 251 -26.96 -2.71 -4.34
N TRP A 252 -26.80 -1.61 -5.04
CA TRP A 252 -27.84 -0.96 -5.84
C TRP A 252 -27.73 -1.42 -7.28
N ARG A 253 -28.88 -1.65 -7.92
CA ARG A 253 -28.98 -2.07 -9.31
C ARG A 253 -30.01 -1.25 -10.06
N GLY A 254 -29.67 -0.79 -11.25
CA GLY A 254 -30.57 -0.04 -12.14
C GLY A 254 -30.16 -0.13 -13.60
N LYS A 255 -30.98 0.40 -14.49
CA LYS A 255 -30.73 0.38 -15.94
C LYS A 255 -30.35 1.75 -16.52
N ASP A 256 -30.57 2.82 -15.79
CA ASP A 256 -30.19 4.18 -16.19
C ASP A 256 -29.59 4.93 -15.00
N VAL A 257 -28.41 5.48 -15.16
CA VAL A 257 -27.75 6.30 -14.13
C VAL A 257 -28.53 7.61 -13.89
N ASN A 258 -29.21 8.11 -14.92
CA ASN A 258 -29.97 9.35 -14.86
C ASN A 258 -31.41 9.17 -14.36
N ASP A 259 -31.84 7.93 -14.08
CA ASP A 259 -33.11 7.61 -13.45
C ASP A 259 -32.89 6.84 -12.13
N PRO A 260 -32.49 7.57 -11.06
CA PRO A 260 -32.20 6.95 -9.76
C PRO A 260 -33.39 6.24 -9.14
N ASP A 261 -34.62 6.64 -9.45
CA ASP A 261 -35.84 6.05 -8.89
C ASP A 261 -36.10 4.64 -9.39
N SER A 262 -35.52 4.26 -10.55
CA SER A 262 -35.59 2.91 -11.08
C SER A 262 -34.62 1.93 -10.41
N TRP A 263 -33.76 2.40 -9.52
CA TRP A 263 -32.76 1.55 -8.87
C TRP A 263 -33.32 0.89 -7.62
N GLU A 264 -32.99 -0.40 -7.49
CA GLU A 264 -33.33 -1.26 -6.35
C GLU A 264 -32.07 -1.57 -5.54
N ALA A 265 -32.22 -1.83 -4.23
CA ALA A 265 -31.11 -2.21 -3.37
C ALA A 265 -31.35 -3.53 -2.65
N ARG A 266 -30.25 -4.29 -2.45
CA ARG A 266 -30.22 -5.51 -1.62
C ARG A 266 -28.94 -5.57 -0.80
N ARG A 267 -29.03 -6.15 0.39
CA ARG A 267 -27.88 -6.63 1.15
C ARG A 267 -27.40 -7.93 0.51
N VAL A 268 -26.14 -7.98 0.11
CA VAL A 268 -25.57 -9.12 -0.61
C VAL A 268 -24.52 -9.88 0.20
N PHE A 269 -23.98 -9.24 1.27
CA PHE A 269 -23.11 -9.89 2.22
C PHE A 269 -23.32 -9.27 3.62
N PHE A 270 -24.09 -10.00 4.44
CA PHE A 270 -24.59 -9.47 5.71
C PHE A 270 -23.72 -9.93 6.86
N HIS A 271 -22.93 -9.03 7.46
CA HIS A 271 -21.96 -9.31 8.53
C HIS A 271 -21.06 -10.51 8.20
N GLY A 272 -20.64 -10.61 6.93
CA GLY A 272 -19.94 -11.78 6.42
C GLY A 272 -18.70 -12.14 7.21
N GLN A 273 -18.48 -13.45 7.38
CA GLN A 273 -17.35 -13.99 8.13
C GLN A 273 -16.57 -15.00 7.29
N ILE A 274 -15.30 -15.20 7.62
CA ILE A 274 -14.50 -16.32 7.10
C ILE A 274 -14.77 -17.54 7.99
N GLN A 275 -15.15 -18.66 7.40
CA GLN A 275 -15.50 -19.88 8.13
C GLN A 275 -14.64 -21.07 7.72
N ASP A 276 -14.30 -21.91 8.70
CA ASP A 276 -13.70 -23.22 8.44
C ASP A 276 -14.74 -24.22 7.88
N LYS A 277 -14.29 -25.41 7.54
CA LYS A 277 -15.13 -26.49 6.98
C LYS A 277 -16.23 -26.98 7.94
N GLU A 278 -16.13 -26.70 9.23
CA GLU A 278 -17.14 -26.97 10.25
C GLU A 278 -18.14 -25.81 10.41
N GLY A 279 -17.97 -24.71 9.67
CA GLY A 279 -18.81 -23.51 9.74
C GLY A 279 -18.53 -22.61 10.93
N LYS A 280 -17.36 -22.76 11.56
CA LYS A 280 -16.92 -21.91 12.66
C LYS A 280 -16.17 -20.72 12.10
N ASP A 281 -16.45 -19.53 12.62
CA ASP A 281 -15.74 -18.31 12.29
C ASP A 281 -14.27 -18.44 12.73
N VAL A 282 -13.36 -18.43 11.76
CA VAL A 282 -11.90 -18.52 12.02
C VAL A 282 -11.30 -17.16 12.31
N MET A 283 -12.01 -16.11 11.95
CA MET A 283 -11.53 -14.72 11.99
C MET A 283 -12.69 -13.76 12.28
N PRO A 284 -13.30 -13.85 13.48
CA PRO A 284 -14.46 -13.03 13.83
C PRO A 284 -14.18 -11.54 13.71
N SER A 285 -15.05 -10.83 12.99
CA SER A 285 -14.92 -9.39 12.76
C SER A 285 -16.30 -8.71 12.82
N SER A 286 -16.33 -7.39 12.67
CA SER A 286 -17.56 -6.63 12.50
C SER A 286 -18.27 -6.91 11.17
N GLY A 287 -17.67 -7.71 10.30
CA GLY A 287 -18.13 -8.09 8.97
C GLY A 287 -17.14 -7.70 7.87
N ILE A 288 -17.30 -8.36 6.71
CA ILE A 288 -16.50 -8.14 5.51
C ILE A 288 -17.34 -7.31 4.55
N ALA A 289 -16.85 -6.13 4.17
CA ALA A 289 -17.52 -5.26 3.19
C ALA A 289 -16.55 -4.22 2.65
N GLN A 290 -17.02 -3.45 1.67
CA GLN A 290 -16.33 -2.44 0.89
C GLN A 290 -15.25 -3.04 -0.03
N GLY A 291 -15.47 -2.83 -1.31
CA GLY A 291 -14.69 -3.33 -2.42
C GLY A 291 -15.61 -3.62 -3.61
N GLY A 292 -15.07 -4.23 -4.64
CA GLY A 292 -15.77 -4.45 -5.91
C GLY A 292 -15.82 -5.90 -6.33
N ILE A 293 -16.50 -6.14 -7.43
CA ILE A 293 -16.53 -7.44 -8.11
C ILE A 293 -15.80 -7.39 -9.44
N VAL A 294 -15.32 -8.55 -9.88
CA VAL A 294 -14.67 -8.72 -11.17
C VAL A 294 -14.94 -10.11 -11.71
N SER A 295 -15.01 -10.23 -13.04
CA SER A 295 -15.06 -11.54 -13.70
C SER A 295 -13.67 -12.04 -14.05
N THR A 296 -13.51 -13.35 -14.08
CA THR A 296 -12.34 -14.03 -14.65
C THR A 296 -12.50 -14.23 -16.16
N PRO A 297 -11.45 -14.53 -16.91
CA PRO A 297 -11.56 -14.80 -18.36
C PRO A 297 -12.48 -15.97 -18.72
N ASP A 298 -12.61 -16.95 -17.86
CA ASP A 298 -13.50 -18.11 -17.99
C ASP A 298 -14.94 -17.85 -17.52
N GLY A 299 -15.25 -16.61 -17.11
CA GLY A 299 -16.60 -16.16 -16.80
C GLY A 299 -17.06 -16.36 -15.35
N ASN A 300 -16.20 -16.85 -14.47
CA ASN A 300 -16.48 -16.87 -13.04
C ASN A 300 -16.40 -15.45 -12.46
N TRP A 301 -17.07 -15.22 -11.32
CA TRP A 301 -17.11 -13.93 -10.66
C TRP A 301 -16.59 -14.02 -9.24
N TYR A 302 -15.85 -12.98 -8.85
CA TYR A 302 -15.34 -12.85 -7.48
C TYR A 302 -15.54 -11.42 -6.98
N ALA A 303 -15.83 -11.30 -5.68
CA ALA A 303 -15.74 -10.05 -4.94
C ALA A 303 -14.42 -10.03 -4.17
N LEU A 304 -13.74 -8.91 -4.17
CA LEU A 304 -12.63 -8.64 -3.28
C LEU A 304 -13.08 -7.52 -2.33
N LEU A 305 -13.28 -7.88 -1.09
CA LEU A 305 -13.75 -6.99 -0.02
C LEU A 305 -12.74 -7.06 1.13
N PHE A 306 -12.82 -6.15 2.10
CA PHE A 306 -11.93 -6.24 3.26
C PHE A 306 -12.68 -6.39 4.59
N GLN A 307 -11.98 -6.84 5.60
CA GLN A 307 -12.37 -6.76 7.01
C GLN A 307 -11.36 -5.96 7.82
N ASP A 308 -11.81 -5.29 8.86
CA ASP A 308 -10.91 -4.69 9.85
C ASP A 308 -10.30 -5.79 10.73
N ASN A 309 -8.99 -5.73 10.95
CA ASN A 309 -8.26 -6.69 11.75
C ASN A 309 -7.26 -6.00 12.69
N GLY A 310 -7.76 -5.20 13.61
CA GLY A 310 -6.97 -4.53 14.65
C GLY A 310 -5.81 -3.71 14.09
N ALA A 311 -4.65 -3.84 14.69
CA ALA A 311 -3.48 -3.04 14.35
C ALA A 311 -2.82 -3.42 13.02
N VAL A 312 -3.07 -4.60 12.46
CA VAL A 312 -2.58 -4.95 11.13
C VAL A 312 -3.29 -4.16 10.04
N GLY A 313 -4.53 -3.71 10.30
CA GLY A 313 -5.33 -2.89 9.40
C GLY A 313 -6.44 -3.64 8.68
N ARG A 314 -6.79 -3.20 7.47
CA ARG A 314 -7.88 -3.72 6.64
C ARG A 314 -7.35 -4.74 5.65
N ILE A 315 -7.75 -6.00 5.85
CA ILE A 315 -7.19 -7.14 5.11
C ILE A 315 -8.18 -7.66 4.04
N PRO A 316 -7.75 -7.81 2.77
CA PRO A 316 -8.59 -8.27 1.67
C PRO A 316 -8.98 -9.74 1.77
N VAL A 317 -10.25 -10.00 1.49
CA VAL A 317 -10.88 -11.33 1.45
C VAL A 317 -11.47 -11.56 0.07
N LEU A 318 -11.15 -12.68 -0.57
CA LEU A 318 -11.65 -13.04 -1.89
C LEU A 318 -12.86 -13.97 -1.76
N ILE A 319 -13.96 -13.59 -2.38
CA ILE A 319 -15.28 -14.20 -2.19
C ILE A 319 -15.85 -14.61 -3.55
N PRO A 320 -16.17 -15.89 -3.79
CA PRO A 320 -16.88 -16.29 -5.01
C PRO A 320 -18.25 -15.59 -5.10
N VAL A 321 -18.64 -15.19 -6.31
CA VAL A 321 -19.94 -14.55 -6.58
C VAL A 321 -20.73 -15.41 -7.55
N GLN A 322 -21.96 -15.72 -7.17
CA GLN A 322 -22.95 -16.34 -8.05
C GLN A 322 -24.02 -15.32 -8.44
N TRP A 323 -24.68 -15.53 -9.56
CA TRP A 323 -25.75 -14.67 -10.01
C TRP A 323 -27.09 -15.41 -9.92
N THR A 324 -28.10 -14.75 -9.38
CA THR A 324 -29.47 -15.26 -9.41
C THR A 324 -30.06 -15.13 -10.82
N GLU A 325 -31.15 -15.84 -11.10
CA GLU A 325 -31.88 -15.73 -12.38
C GLU A 325 -32.38 -14.30 -12.65
N ASP A 326 -32.69 -13.54 -11.60
CA ASP A 326 -33.10 -12.14 -11.67
C ASP A 326 -31.90 -11.17 -11.56
N HIS A 327 -30.67 -11.65 -11.85
CA HIS A 327 -29.44 -10.85 -11.97
C HIS A 327 -28.98 -10.12 -10.69
N TRP A 328 -29.12 -10.74 -9.53
CA TRP A 328 -28.49 -10.25 -8.30
C TRP A 328 -27.24 -11.05 -7.94
N PRO A 329 -26.17 -10.39 -7.47
CA PRO A 329 -25.00 -11.10 -6.99
C PRO A 329 -25.26 -11.72 -5.62
N VAL A 330 -24.84 -12.96 -5.44
CA VAL A 330 -24.83 -13.67 -4.16
C VAL A 330 -23.38 -13.95 -3.81
N LEU A 331 -22.91 -13.38 -2.72
CA LEU A 331 -21.52 -13.47 -2.30
C LEU A 331 -21.32 -14.66 -1.35
N GLY A 332 -20.32 -15.48 -1.62
CA GLY A 332 -19.95 -16.61 -0.77
C GLY A 332 -21.10 -17.57 -0.46
N ASN A 333 -21.17 -18.01 0.77
CA ASN A 333 -22.19 -18.94 1.27
C ASN A 333 -23.47 -18.17 1.59
N GLN A 334 -24.33 -18.01 0.58
CA GLN A 334 -25.66 -17.37 0.68
C GLN A 334 -25.64 -15.95 1.29
N GLY A 335 -24.56 -15.19 1.06
CA GLY A 335 -24.45 -13.80 1.49
C GLY A 335 -24.17 -13.60 2.99
N VAL A 336 -23.63 -14.62 3.70
CA VAL A 336 -23.35 -14.51 5.15
C VAL A 336 -21.95 -15.00 5.54
N ALA A 337 -21.28 -15.78 4.71
CA ALA A 337 -19.96 -16.32 5.00
C ALA A 337 -19.17 -16.63 3.72
N VAL A 338 -17.87 -16.80 3.88
CA VAL A 338 -16.96 -17.32 2.85
C VAL A 338 -16.07 -18.38 3.48
N ASP A 339 -15.78 -19.44 2.74
CA ASP A 339 -14.90 -20.50 3.22
C ASP A 339 -13.47 -19.97 3.37
N GLU A 340 -12.78 -20.43 4.39
CA GLU A 340 -11.37 -20.12 4.63
C GLU A 340 -10.47 -20.64 3.48
N ILE A 341 -10.76 -21.84 2.97
CA ILE A 341 -10.02 -22.49 1.90
C ILE A 341 -10.92 -22.68 0.70
N LEU A 342 -10.46 -22.18 -0.45
CA LEU A 342 -11.21 -22.18 -1.71
C LEU A 342 -10.29 -22.61 -2.87
N PRO A 343 -10.89 -23.14 -3.97
CA PRO A 343 -10.14 -23.39 -5.20
C PRO A 343 -9.57 -22.09 -5.80
N MET A 344 -8.36 -22.16 -6.37
CA MET A 344 -7.75 -21.03 -7.08
C MET A 344 -8.64 -20.56 -8.23
N PRO A 345 -8.78 -19.22 -8.44
CA PRO A 345 -9.59 -18.65 -9.53
C PRO A 345 -8.92 -18.75 -10.91
N GLY A 346 -8.23 -19.81 -11.21
CA GLY A 346 -7.50 -20.02 -12.46
C GLY A 346 -6.13 -20.62 -12.23
N ASN A 347 -5.25 -20.55 -13.25
CA ASN A 347 -3.88 -21.04 -13.12
C ASN A 347 -3.03 -20.02 -12.38
N PRO A 348 -2.43 -20.38 -11.22
CA PRO A 348 -1.60 -19.46 -10.47
C PRO A 348 -0.39 -19.03 -11.30
N GLN A 349 -0.17 -17.73 -11.38
CA GLN A 349 1.00 -17.13 -12.00
C GLN A 349 2.01 -16.81 -10.90
N LYS A 350 3.27 -17.13 -11.14
CA LYS A 350 4.31 -16.76 -10.20
C LYS A 350 4.51 -15.25 -10.22
N GLN A 351 4.16 -14.58 -9.14
CA GLN A 351 4.42 -13.16 -8.96
C GLN A 351 5.93 -12.89 -8.83
N LYS A 352 6.34 -11.70 -9.21
CA LYS A 352 7.76 -11.31 -9.17
C LYS A 352 8.19 -10.77 -7.81
N THR A 353 7.28 -10.08 -7.12
CA THR A 353 7.54 -9.46 -5.80
C THR A 353 6.33 -9.62 -4.89
N ASN A 354 6.52 -9.32 -3.61
CA ASN A 354 5.45 -9.26 -2.62
C ASN A 354 5.13 -7.79 -2.26
N ILE A 355 4.07 -7.57 -1.50
CA ILE A 355 3.72 -6.23 -0.99
C ILE A 355 4.58 -5.80 0.20
N VAL A 356 5.37 -6.72 0.75
CA VAL A 356 6.38 -6.48 1.80
C VAL A 356 7.67 -7.18 1.39
N THR A 357 8.83 -6.64 1.74
CA THR A 357 10.13 -7.22 1.36
C THR A 357 11.24 -6.83 2.32
N SER A 358 12.27 -7.67 2.42
CA SER A 358 13.56 -7.27 2.96
C SER A 358 14.31 -6.39 1.96
N ASP A 359 15.17 -5.50 2.44
CA ASP A 359 15.96 -4.61 1.61
C ASP A 359 17.40 -4.50 2.13
N GLU A 360 18.36 -4.71 1.25
CA GLU A 360 19.78 -4.53 1.53
C GLU A 360 20.25 -3.12 1.17
N PHE A 361 19.34 -2.25 0.75
CA PHE A 361 19.61 -0.86 0.39
C PHE A 361 20.80 -0.69 -0.58
N ASN A 362 20.83 -1.56 -1.59
CA ASN A 362 21.92 -1.58 -2.59
C ASN A 362 21.68 -0.61 -3.76
N ASN A 363 20.54 0.09 -3.76
CA ASN A 363 20.13 1.04 -4.79
C ASN A 363 19.82 0.39 -6.15
N ASP A 364 19.49 -0.89 -6.20
CA ASP A 364 19.21 -1.62 -7.45
C ASP A 364 17.74 -1.54 -7.87
N ALA A 365 16.88 -0.94 -7.04
CA ALA A 365 15.47 -0.82 -7.34
C ALA A 365 15.22 0.06 -8.56
N LYS A 366 14.18 -0.30 -9.33
CA LYS A 366 13.67 0.56 -10.39
C LYS A 366 13.20 1.88 -9.78
N ARG A 367 13.46 2.99 -10.45
CA ARG A 367 12.93 4.29 -10.03
C ARG A 367 11.43 4.21 -9.84
N LEU A 368 10.98 4.62 -8.67
CA LEU A 368 9.58 4.67 -8.34
C LEU A 368 8.83 5.67 -9.21
N ILE A 369 9.50 6.78 -9.50
CA ILE A 369 8.91 7.87 -10.24
C ILE A 369 9.31 7.71 -11.67
N ILE A 370 8.32 7.44 -12.45
CA ILE A 370 8.47 7.31 -13.86
C ILE A 370 7.95 8.59 -14.44
N SER A 371 8.90 9.41 -14.82
CA SER A 371 8.60 10.42 -15.80
C SER A 371 8.14 9.74 -17.07
N ASP A 372 7.49 10.48 -17.93
CA ASP A 372 7.38 10.04 -19.29
C ASP A 372 8.78 9.68 -19.86
N LYS A 373 8.83 8.90 -20.90
CA LYS A 373 10.09 8.43 -21.49
C LYS A 373 11.00 9.55 -21.93
N GLU A 374 10.45 10.74 -22.17
CA GLU A 374 11.20 11.93 -22.59
C GLU A 374 11.87 12.62 -21.42
N LEU A 375 11.21 12.64 -20.27
CA LEU A 375 11.74 13.25 -19.05
C LEU A 375 12.80 12.39 -18.39
N GLY A 376 12.65 11.06 -18.37
CA GLY A 376 13.63 10.08 -17.93
C GLY A 376 14.27 10.30 -16.55
N THR A 377 13.90 11.36 -15.88
CA THR A 377 14.59 11.91 -14.72
C THR A 377 13.91 11.63 -13.41
N GLY A 378 12.62 11.30 -13.43
CA GLY A 378 11.83 11.15 -12.22
C GLY A 378 11.57 12.46 -11.44
N VAL A 379 12.03 13.60 -11.95
CA VAL A 379 11.85 14.92 -11.31
C VAL A 379 10.46 15.52 -11.51
N THR A 380 9.68 14.96 -12.43
CA THR A 380 8.32 15.41 -12.74
C THR A 380 7.25 14.83 -11.82
N ALA A 381 7.68 13.96 -10.97
CA ALA A 381 6.80 13.27 -10.06
C ALA A 381 6.06 14.24 -9.12
N GLY A 382 4.75 14.13 -9.08
CA GLY A 382 3.87 15.05 -8.34
C GLY A 382 3.60 16.38 -9.05
N LEU A 383 4.08 16.57 -10.28
CA LEU A 383 3.72 17.71 -11.11
C LEU A 383 2.66 17.32 -12.13
N SER A 384 1.74 18.22 -12.41
CA SER A 384 0.82 18.08 -13.53
C SER A 384 1.57 18.21 -14.86
N VAL A 385 1.02 17.65 -15.95
CA VAL A 385 1.60 17.79 -17.30
C VAL A 385 1.80 19.27 -17.66
N LYS A 386 0.88 20.14 -17.27
CA LYS A 386 1.03 21.59 -17.49
C LYS A 386 2.27 22.14 -16.77
N GLN A 387 2.44 21.79 -15.49
CA GLN A 387 3.62 22.24 -14.71
C GLN A 387 4.92 21.69 -15.31
N ILE A 388 4.91 20.45 -15.78
CA ILE A 388 6.05 19.83 -16.48
C ILE A 388 6.39 20.60 -17.74
N ASN A 389 5.40 20.88 -18.58
CA ASN A 389 5.59 21.64 -19.82
C ASN A 389 6.07 23.07 -19.54
N ASP A 390 5.47 23.77 -18.57
CA ASP A 390 5.87 25.11 -18.16
C ASP A 390 7.35 25.15 -17.69
N LEU A 391 7.78 24.12 -16.98
CA LEU A 391 9.18 24.00 -16.52
C LEU A 391 10.12 23.64 -17.65
N PHE A 392 9.71 22.77 -18.56
CA PHE A 392 10.47 22.41 -19.74
C PHE A 392 10.68 23.60 -20.68
N GLU A 393 9.63 24.41 -20.90
CA GLU A 393 9.74 25.65 -21.65
C GLU A 393 10.69 26.65 -20.98
N LYS A 394 10.62 26.81 -19.66
CA LYS A 394 11.58 27.63 -18.89
C LYS A 394 13.04 27.16 -19.02
N ALA A 395 13.24 25.87 -19.17
CA ALA A 395 14.55 25.26 -19.41
C ALA A 395 14.96 25.29 -20.91
N ASN A 396 14.21 25.99 -21.77
CA ASN A 396 14.41 26.05 -23.23
C ASN A 396 14.48 24.67 -23.90
N GLY A 397 13.67 23.73 -23.47
CA GLY A 397 13.62 22.38 -23.97
C GLY A 397 14.81 21.49 -23.57
N ASP A 398 15.62 21.90 -22.63
CA ASP A 398 16.79 21.17 -22.15
C ASP A 398 16.47 20.44 -20.85
N TRP A 399 16.28 19.13 -20.94
CA TRP A 399 15.93 18.28 -19.79
C TRP A 399 16.99 18.26 -18.69
N LYS A 400 18.25 18.48 -19.03
CA LYS A 400 19.32 18.57 -18.03
C LYS A 400 19.17 19.83 -17.19
N LYS A 401 18.93 20.96 -17.81
CA LYS A 401 18.62 22.22 -17.11
C LYS A 401 17.31 22.14 -16.33
N TYR A 402 16.33 21.44 -16.86
CA TYR A 402 15.09 21.17 -16.15
C TYR A 402 15.36 20.39 -14.86
N ALA A 403 16.10 19.28 -14.95
CA ALA A 403 16.49 18.48 -13.79
C ALA A 403 17.27 19.33 -12.76
N GLU A 404 18.29 20.07 -13.19
CA GLU A 404 19.06 20.98 -12.35
C GLU A 404 18.19 22.03 -11.66
N SER A 405 17.18 22.59 -12.35
CA SER A 405 16.28 23.60 -11.78
C SER A 405 15.34 23.08 -10.68
N ILE A 406 15.12 21.78 -10.62
CA ILE A 406 14.25 21.12 -9.60
C ILE A 406 15.08 20.54 -8.46
N GLU A 407 16.32 20.15 -8.72
CA GLU A 407 17.21 19.53 -7.72
C GLU A 407 17.62 20.48 -6.58
N GLU A 408 17.45 21.79 -6.73
CA GLU A 408 17.72 22.75 -5.66
C GLU A 408 16.74 22.70 -4.50
N ASN A 409 15.59 22.02 -4.66
CA ASN A 409 14.59 21.90 -3.60
C ASN A 409 14.68 20.53 -2.88
N GLU A 410 14.03 20.46 -1.72
CA GLU A 410 14.03 19.27 -0.87
C GLU A 410 13.35 18.03 -1.49
N TYR A 411 12.72 18.16 -2.66
CA TYR A 411 12.01 17.11 -3.38
C TYR A 411 12.75 16.62 -4.63
N GLY A 412 13.90 17.19 -4.95
CA GLY A 412 14.73 16.76 -6.06
C GLY A 412 15.17 15.30 -5.93
N TYR A 413 15.43 14.67 -7.07
CA TYR A 413 15.94 13.30 -7.06
C TYR A 413 17.38 13.26 -6.54
N ASN A 414 17.62 12.49 -5.48
CA ASN A 414 18.91 12.40 -4.79
C ASN A 414 19.79 11.21 -5.23
N GLY A 415 19.46 10.57 -6.35
CA GLY A 415 20.21 9.41 -6.85
C GLY A 415 19.85 8.07 -6.19
N SER A 416 18.86 8.06 -5.29
CA SER A 416 18.50 6.89 -4.50
C SER A 416 17.15 6.30 -4.93
N ASN A 417 17.09 4.97 -5.06
CA ASN A 417 15.90 4.24 -5.50
C ASN A 417 15.50 3.21 -4.43
N LEU A 418 14.42 3.48 -3.72
CA LEU A 418 13.79 2.53 -2.81
C LEU A 418 12.96 1.51 -3.59
N LYS A 419 12.81 0.30 -3.03
CA LYS A 419 11.85 -0.68 -3.54
C LYS A 419 10.42 -0.15 -3.36
N LEU A 420 9.49 -0.64 -4.20
CA LEU A 420 8.10 -0.19 -4.22
C LEU A 420 7.34 -0.44 -2.91
N GLN A 421 7.82 -1.34 -2.07
CA GLN A 421 7.21 -1.65 -0.77
C GLN A 421 7.41 -0.56 0.28
N TRP A 422 8.37 0.37 0.06
CA TRP A 422 8.66 1.44 0.99
C TRP A 422 7.78 2.66 0.76
N GLN A 423 7.27 3.22 1.84
CA GLN A 423 6.55 4.48 1.87
C GLN A 423 7.08 5.36 3.01
N TRP A 424 7.14 6.65 2.76
CA TRP A 424 7.47 7.64 3.77
C TRP A 424 6.24 8.06 4.56
N ASN A 425 6.40 8.24 5.86
CA ASN A 425 5.45 8.98 6.67
C ASN A 425 5.51 10.47 6.28
N HIS A 426 4.56 10.93 5.47
CA HIS A 426 4.53 12.25 4.83
C HIS A 426 5.60 12.44 3.72
N ASN A 427 5.63 13.62 3.11
CA ASN A 427 6.60 13.95 2.06
C ASN A 427 8.04 13.98 2.61
N PRO A 428 8.97 13.18 2.10
CA PRO A 428 10.33 13.19 2.57
C PRO A 428 11.08 14.47 2.16
N ASN A 429 12.09 14.82 2.91
CA ASN A 429 13.12 15.73 2.44
C ASN A 429 14.25 14.90 1.83
N ASN A 430 14.40 14.94 0.50
CA ASN A 430 15.36 14.13 -0.24
C ASN A 430 16.82 14.53 -0.01
N ASN A 431 17.08 15.67 0.61
CA ASN A 431 18.43 16.06 1.03
C ASN A 431 18.88 15.36 2.33
N LEU A 432 17.93 14.71 3.03
CA LEU A 432 18.17 14.14 4.35
C LEU A 432 18.18 12.60 4.37
N TRP A 433 18.19 11.96 3.19
CA TRP A 433 18.38 10.53 3.08
C TRP A 433 19.16 10.15 1.82
N SER A 434 19.82 8.99 1.84
CA SER A 434 20.63 8.53 0.71
C SER A 434 20.84 7.02 0.74
N LEU A 435 20.85 6.39 -0.43
CA LEU A 435 21.35 5.03 -0.68
C LEU A 435 22.72 5.04 -1.37
N THR A 436 23.23 6.21 -1.73
CA THR A 436 24.51 6.39 -2.47
C THR A 436 25.66 6.83 -1.59
N ASP A 437 25.42 7.49 -0.47
CA ASP A 437 26.45 7.94 0.47
C ASP A 437 27.27 6.77 1.03
N ARG A 438 26.65 5.61 1.20
CA ARG A 438 27.28 4.39 1.66
C ARG A 438 26.55 3.17 1.07
N LYS A 439 27.19 2.46 0.16
CA LYS A 439 26.62 1.30 -0.52
C LYS A 439 26.12 0.24 0.48
N GLY A 440 24.90 -0.25 0.27
CA GLY A 440 24.27 -1.26 1.11
C GLY A 440 23.74 -0.72 2.45
N TRP A 441 23.55 0.60 2.55
CA TRP A 441 23.02 1.25 3.73
C TRP A 441 22.03 2.37 3.36
N LEU A 442 20.93 2.42 4.05
CA LEU A 442 20.10 3.61 4.10
C LEU A 442 20.71 4.60 5.09
N ARG A 443 21.08 5.78 4.62
CA ARG A 443 21.49 6.90 5.46
C ARG A 443 20.29 7.81 5.71
N LEU A 444 20.00 8.07 6.96
CA LEU A 444 19.06 9.10 7.41
C LEU A 444 19.83 10.19 8.15
N LYS A 445 19.49 11.45 7.90
CA LYS A 445 20.08 12.62 8.55
C LYS A 445 18.97 13.33 9.34
N SER A 446 19.26 13.68 10.59
CA SER A 446 18.35 14.53 11.39
C SER A 446 18.29 15.92 10.75
N GLY A 447 17.11 16.44 10.53
CA GLY A 447 16.91 17.75 9.89
C GLY A 447 15.96 18.67 10.63
N VAL A 448 15.07 18.10 11.44
CA VAL A 448 14.04 18.82 12.17
C VAL A 448 13.91 18.22 13.57
N LEU A 449 13.73 19.07 14.57
CA LEU A 449 13.39 18.62 15.92
C LEU A 449 11.95 18.11 15.93
N ALA A 450 11.75 16.88 16.37
CA ALA A 450 10.45 16.26 16.51
C ALA A 450 10.27 15.71 17.93
N ASN A 451 9.07 15.86 18.48
CA ASN A 451 8.77 15.39 19.83
C ASN A 451 8.33 13.92 19.88
N ASN A 452 7.95 13.37 18.74
CA ASN A 452 7.48 11.99 18.60
C ASN A 452 7.75 11.49 17.17
N ILE A 453 7.63 10.17 16.97
CA ILE A 453 7.94 9.55 15.65
C ILE A 453 6.91 9.92 14.57
N ARG A 454 5.66 10.25 14.91
CA ARG A 454 4.64 10.64 13.92
C ARG A 454 5.00 11.95 13.23
N ASP A 455 5.66 12.85 13.95
CA ASP A 455 6.08 14.16 13.48
C ASP A 455 7.53 14.16 12.99
N ALA A 456 8.21 13.01 13.07
CA ALA A 456 9.58 12.85 12.58
C ALA A 456 9.58 12.67 11.06
N ARG A 457 9.98 13.71 10.34
CA ARG A 457 10.11 13.66 8.88
C ARG A 457 11.17 12.64 8.45
N ASN A 458 10.99 12.02 7.31
CA ASN A 458 11.83 10.93 6.80
C ASN A 458 11.76 9.64 7.63
N THR A 459 10.64 9.38 8.31
CA THR A 459 10.32 8.05 8.83
C THR A 459 9.90 7.15 7.68
N LEU A 460 10.71 6.12 7.39
CA LEU A 460 10.48 5.17 6.30
C LEU A 460 9.73 3.95 6.82
N THR A 461 8.71 3.51 6.09
CA THR A 461 7.79 2.47 6.56
C THR A 461 7.54 1.38 5.53
N GLN A 462 7.16 0.19 6.00
CA GLN A 462 6.49 -0.85 5.24
C GLN A 462 5.27 -1.34 6.01
N ARG A 463 4.35 -2.02 5.31
CA ARG A 463 3.23 -2.70 5.95
C ARG A 463 3.72 -3.81 6.86
N THR A 464 3.05 -4.00 7.99
CA THR A 464 3.11 -5.26 8.73
C THR A 464 2.22 -6.31 8.06
N PHE A 465 2.38 -7.56 8.42
CA PHE A 465 1.53 -8.65 7.95
C PHE A 465 1.17 -9.60 9.10
N GLY A 466 0.04 -10.25 8.96
CA GLY A 466 -0.46 -11.21 9.94
C GLY A 466 -0.24 -12.67 9.53
N PRO A 467 -0.52 -13.62 10.43
CA PRO A 467 -0.91 -13.43 11.83
C PRO A 467 0.22 -12.91 12.73
N THR A 468 1.47 -13.13 12.33
CA THR A 468 2.67 -12.63 13.00
C THR A 468 3.64 -12.06 11.98
N SER A 469 4.39 -11.04 12.37
CA SER A 469 5.48 -10.51 11.56
C SER A 469 6.68 -10.11 12.41
N SER A 470 7.86 -10.14 11.80
CA SER A 470 9.11 -9.74 12.43
C SER A 470 9.90 -8.86 11.49
N ALA A 471 10.47 -7.79 12.03
CA ALA A 471 11.39 -6.93 11.29
C ALA A 471 12.63 -6.66 12.13
N SER A 472 13.80 -6.72 11.49
CA SER A 472 15.06 -6.38 12.15
C SER A 472 15.94 -5.54 11.25
N THR A 473 16.80 -4.74 11.86
CA THR A 473 17.75 -3.88 11.15
C THR A 473 19.04 -3.71 11.93
N LEU A 474 20.16 -3.65 11.20
CA LEU A 474 21.44 -3.24 11.78
C LEU A 474 21.56 -1.72 11.67
N ILE A 475 21.74 -1.05 12.80
CA ILE A 475 21.91 0.41 12.85
C ILE A 475 23.36 0.74 13.19
N ASP A 476 23.96 1.66 12.43
CA ASP A 476 25.26 2.28 12.69
C ASP A 476 25.04 3.69 13.25
N VAL A 477 25.35 3.87 14.52
CA VAL A 477 25.14 5.10 15.27
C VAL A 477 26.44 5.87 15.55
N SER A 478 27.46 5.65 14.72
CA SER A 478 28.78 6.31 14.86
C SER A 478 28.73 7.82 14.69
N GLN A 479 27.68 8.34 14.02
CA GLN A 479 27.50 9.77 13.75
C GLN A 479 26.44 10.44 14.64
N LEU A 480 25.85 9.70 15.59
CA LEU A 480 24.85 10.26 16.49
C LEU A 480 25.42 11.39 17.34
N LYS A 481 24.62 12.41 17.57
CA LYS A 481 24.90 13.55 18.45
C LYS A 481 23.95 13.54 19.64
N ASP A 482 24.30 14.31 20.67
CA ASP A 482 23.44 14.47 21.84
C ASP A 482 22.04 14.96 21.44
N GLY A 483 21.02 14.22 21.87
CA GLY A 483 19.62 14.46 21.55
C GLY A 483 19.09 13.70 20.35
N ASP A 484 19.94 13.13 19.48
CA ASP A 484 19.49 12.31 18.36
C ASP A 484 18.87 11.00 18.86
N VAL A 485 17.84 10.54 18.14
CA VAL A 485 17.16 9.25 18.36
C VAL A 485 16.95 8.56 17.01
N THR A 486 17.31 7.29 16.92
CA THR A 486 17.09 6.47 15.71
C THR A 486 16.77 5.03 16.09
N GLY A 487 15.98 4.32 15.27
CA GLY A 487 15.60 2.95 15.58
C GLY A 487 14.56 2.36 14.63
N ILE A 488 13.85 1.34 15.13
CA ILE A 488 12.74 0.65 14.44
C ILE A 488 11.49 0.68 15.31
N ALA A 489 10.32 0.75 14.70
CA ALA A 489 9.04 0.89 15.39
C ALA A 489 7.96 -0.03 14.83
N ALA A 490 7.06 -0.50 15.72
CA ALA A 490 5.69 -0.84 15.37
C ALA A 490 4.90 0.48 15.36
N PHE A 491 4.56 0.97 14.16
CA PHE A 491 4.17 2.36 13.94
C PHE A 491 2.69 2.51 13.58
N ALA A 492 1.97 3.22 14.43
CA ALA A 492 0.60 3.67 14.23
C ALA A 492 0.36 4.94 15.06
N ASN A 493 -0.90 5.36 15.25
CA ASN A 493 -1.25 6.43 16.21
C ASN A 493 -0.69 6.19 17.62
N GLN A 494 -0.81 4.94 18.06
CA GLN A 494 -0.08 4.40 19.20
C GLN A 494 1.11 3.64 18.63
N TYR A 495 2.27 3.74 19.24
CA TYR A 495 3.46 3.07 18.72
C TYR A 495 4.35 2.54 19.84
N GLY A 496 5.10 1.51 19.52
CA GLY A 496 6.27 1.07 20.26
C GLY A 496 7.53 1.26 19.40
N PHE A 497 8.62 1.61 20.03
CA PHE A 497 9.88 1.94 19.36
C PHE A 497 11.06 1.39 20.16
N VAL A 498 11.96 0.68 19.50
CA VAL A 498 13.28 0.35 20.03
C VAL A 498 14.34 1.10 19.22
N GLY A 499 15.26 1.75 19.91
CA GLY A 499 16.25 2.58 19.23
C GLY A 499 17.45 2.92 20.08
N VAL A 500 18.28 3.80 19.53
CA VAL A 500 19.45 4.34 20.20
C VAL A 500 19.32 5.85 20.32
N THR A 501 19.63 6.35 21.50
CA THR A 501 19.78 7.80 21.76
C THR A 501 21.16 8.10 22.30
N MET A 502 21.60 9.33 22.14
CA MET A 502 22.83 9.84 22.76
C MET A 502 22.50 10.95 23.75
N GLN A 503 23.05 10.86 24.95
CA GLN A 503 22.84 11.83 26.03
C GLN A 503 24.16 12.07 26.77
N GLN A 504 24.61 13.31 26.79
CA GLN A 504 25.88 13.71 27.46
C GLN A 504 27.08 12.86 27.00
N GLY A 505 27.15 12.60 25.67
CA GLY A 505 28.21 11.81 25.05
C GLY A 505 28.08 10.29 25.25
N GLN A 506 27.12 9.79 26.02
CA GLN A 506 26.88 8.36 26.23
C GLN A 506 25.71 7.88 25.38
N LYS A 507 25.87 6.74 24.72
CA LYS A 507 24.83 6.05 23.94
C LYS A 507 24.02 5.12 24.82
N TYR A 508 22.72 5.06 24.53
CA TYR A 508 21.79 4.17 25.21
C TYR A 508 20.85 3.52 24.21
N ILE A 509 20.61 2.23 24.38
CA ILE A 509 19.48 1.54 23.77
C ILE A 509 18.25 1.88 24.61
N ILE A 510 17.17 2.28 23.96
CA ILE A 510 15.93 2.68 24.62
C ILE A 510 14.74 1.94 24.01
N MET A 511 13.75 1.64 24.84
CA MET A 511 12.40 1.30 24.38
C MET A 511 11.45 2.43 24.80
N GLN A 512 10.66 2.91 23.84
CA GLN A 512 9.65 3.94 24.06
C GLN A 512 8.30 3.46 23.57
N ARG A 513 7.24 3.93 24.21
CA ARG A 513 5.88 3.75 23.73
C ARG A 513 5.05 5.02 23.86
N ALA A 514 4.12 5.23 22.94
CA ALA A 514 3.05 6.20 23.02
C ALA A 514 1.71 5.47 23.01
N GLN A 515 0.99 5.53 24.13
CA GLN A 515 -0.27 4.79 24.30
C GLN A 515 -1.50 5.57 23.89
N LYS A 516 -1.41 6.89 23.78
CA LYS A 516 -2.53 7.77 23.43
C LYS A 516 -2.21 8.55 22.17
N LYS A 517 -3.24 8.83 21.40
CA LYS A 517 -3.14 9.68 20.20
C LYS A 517 -2.50 11.05 20.48
N ASP A 518 -2.75 11.58 21.67
CA ASP A 518 -2.29 12.91 22.09
C ASP A 518 -1.01 12.87 22.95
N ASP A 519 -0.37 11.71 23.09
CA ASP A 519 0.94 11.64 23.74
C ASP A 519 1.95 12.41 22.90
N THR A 520 2.41 13.55 23.41
CA THR A 520 3.32 14.47 22.74
C THR A 520 4.77 14.00 22.70
N GLY A 521 5.05 12.80 23.17
CA GLY A 521 6.34 12.12 23.09
C GLY A 521 6.22 10.71 23.62
N GLY A 522 6.98 9.77 23.09
CA GLY A 522 7.02 8.42 23.62
C GLY A 522 7.57 8.41 25.03
N GLN A 523 6.90 7.70 25.94
CA GLN A 523 7.44 7.45 27.26
C GLN A 523 8.56 6.41 27.17
N THR A 524 9.75 6.74 27.65
CA THR A 524 10.85 5.76 27.78
C THR A 524 10.51 4.75 28.87
N MET A 525 10.36 3.50 28.49
CA MET A 525 10.02 2.40 29.40
C MET A 525 11.27 1.76 29.98
N GLU A 526 12.31 1.64 29.17
CA GLU A 526 13.58 1.06 29.58
C GLU A 526 14.73 1.74 28.83
N LYS A 527 15.91 1.77 29.49
CA LYS A 527 17.13 2.39 28.97
C LYS A 527 18.34 1.58 29.42
N VAL A 528 19.14 1.12 28.46
CA VAL A 528 20.34 0.30 28.70
C VAL A 528 21.56 1.00 28.10
N PRO A 529 22.69 1.12 28.80
CA PRO A 529 23.91 1.65 28.22
C PRO A 529 24.36 0.84 27.00
N MET A 530 24.79 1.53 25.94
CA MET A 530 25.30 0.90 24.73
C MET A 530 26.78 1.16 24.57
N GLU A 531 27.53 0.09 24.31
CA GLU A 531 28.92 0.17 23.90
C GLU A 531 29.06 0.02 22.37
N GLY A 532 30.10 0.60 21.81
CA GLY A 532 30.37 0.52 20.37
C GLY A 532 29.46 1.44 19.54
N ASN A 533 29.35 1.12 18.24
CA ASN A 533 28.69 1.98 17.25
C ASN A 533 27.62 1.25 16.42
N LYS A 534 27.42 -0.04 16.62
CA LYS A 534 26.45 -0.83 15.86
C LYS A 534 25.64 -1.70 16.78
N VAL A 535 24.37 -1.83 16.49
CA VAL A 535 23.43 -2.70 17.19
C VAL A 535 22.38 -3.22 16.22
N LEU A 536 21.98 -4.47 16.37
CA LEU A 536 20.80 -5.01 15.71
C LEU A 536 19.58 -4.73 16.58
N LEU A 537 18.54 -4.21 15.96
CA LEU A 537 17.24 -3.95 16.60
C LEU A 537 16.19 -4.82 15.91
N LYS A 538 15.22 -5.30 16.68
CA LYS A 538 14.13 -6.15 16.18
C LYS A 538 12.81 -5.80 16.84
N VAL A 539 11.74 -5.89 16.06
CA VAL A 539 10.36 -5.87 16.51
C VAL A 539 9.65 -7.13 16.01
N ASP A 540 8.99 -7.84 16.91
CA ASP A 540 8.09 -8.94 16.62
C ASP A 540 6.66 -8.49 16.92
N CYS A 541 5.75 -8.65 15.95
CA CYS A 541 4.33 -8.31 16.07
C CYS A 541 3.48 -9.59 16.04
N ASP A 542 2.46 -9.64 16.89
CA ASP A 542 1.48 -10.71 16.95
C ASP A 542 0.07 -10.12 16.82
N PHE A 543 -0.60 -10.45 15.71
CA PHE A 543 -1.96 -10.04 15.34
C PHE A 543 -2.94 -11.22 15.40
N GLY A 544 -2.56 -12.32 16.07
CA GLY A 544 -3.42 -13.49 16.24
C GLY A 544 -4.70 -13.17 17.02
N TYR A 545 -5.76 -13.94 16.77
CA TYR A 545 -7.08 -13.68 17.38
C TYR A 545 -7.15 -13.85 18.88
N ASP A 546 -6.33 -14.71 19.42
CA ASP A 546 -6.15 -14.93 20.85
C ASP A 546 -5.22 -13.92 21.51
N LYS A 547 -4.55 -13.09 20.70
CA LYS A 547 -3.68 -12.00 21.11
C LYS A 547 -4.34 -10.64 20.85
N LYS A 548 -3.88 -9.61 21.53
CA LYS A 548 -4.48 -8.27 21.44
C LYS A 548 -3.52 -7.30 20.77
N ASP A 549 -3.12 -7.58 19.51
CA ASP A 549 -2.22 -6.69 18.77
C ASP A 549 -0.97 -6.34 19.58
N GLU A 550 -0.14 -7.31 19.87
CA GLU A 550 1.04 -7.13 20.69
C GLU A 550 2.30 -6.91 19.85
N ALA A 551 3.21 -6.08 20.33
CA ALA A 551 4.55 -5.89 19.76
C ALA A 551 5.62 -6.06 20.83
N TYR A 552 6.68 -6.81 20.51
CA TYR A 552 7.80 -7.11 21.38
C TYR A 552 9.08 -6.57 20.76
N PHE A 553 9.93 -5.96 21.59
CA PHE A 553 11.13 -5.28 21.13
C PHE A 553 12.38 -5.93 21.67
N TYR A 554 13.41 -5.99 20.81
CA TYR A 554 14.67 -6.65 21.14
C TYR A 554 15.85 -5.88 20.57
N TYR A 555 17.01 -6.10 21.18
CA TYR A 555 18.30 -5.69 20.64
C TYR A 555 19.32 -6.83 20.72
N SER A 556 20.37 -6.74 19.90
CA SER A 556 21.51 -7.65 19.94
C SER A 556 22.81 -6.85 19.74
N SER A 557 23.75 -7.02 20.66
CA SER A 557 25.08 -6.42 20.62
C SER A 557 26.15 -7.36 20.07
N ASP A 558 25.80 -8.61 19.73
CA ASP A 558 26.70 -9.68 19.31
C ASP A 558 26.43 -10.20 17.87
N ASN A 559 25.90 -9.33 17.00
CA ASN A 559 25.54 -9.63 15.61
C ASN A 559 24.42 -10.68 15.48
N GLY A 560 23.44 -10.67 16.36
CA GLY A 560 22.25 -11.50 16.28
C GLY A 560 22.42 -12.93 16.83
N LYS A 561 23.51 -13.22 17.53
CA LYS A 561 23.69 -14.54 18.18
C LYS A 561 22.77 -14.66 19.39
N THR A 562 22.62 -13.59 20.14
CA THR A 562 21.67 -13.49 21.26
C THR A 562 20.81 -12.24 21.10
N TRP A 563 19.59 -12.31 21.62
CA TRP A 563 18.64 -11.20 21.59
C TRP A 563 18.12 -10.95 22.99
N ASP A 564 18.33 -9.74 23.47
CA ASP A 564 17.79 -9.28 24.74
C ASP A 564 16.47 -8.53 24.49
N ARG A 565 15.42 -8.91 25.23
CA ARG A 565 14.15 -8.18 25.21
C ARG A 565 14.31 -6.87 25.97
N ILE A 566 13.68 -5.79 25.49
CA ILE A 566 13.69 -4.48 26.11
C ILE A 566 12.28 -3.92 26.20
N GLY A 567 11.93 -3.41 27.38
CA GLY A 567 10.58 -2.94 27.72
C GLY A 567 9.60 -4.09 27.99
N ASP A 568 8.49 -3.75 28.70
CA ASP A 568 7.41 -4.68 29.08
C ASP A 568 6.27 -4.66 28.06
#